data_8b4d6dd023552ed8e3d710d8b5ab9113
#
_entry.id   8b4d6dd023552ed8e3d710d8b5ab9113
#
_cell.length_a   1.000
_cell.length_b   1.000
_cell.length_c   1.000
_cell.angle_alpha   90.00
_cell.angle_beta   90.00
_cell.angle_gamma   90.00
#
_symmetry.space_group_name_H-M   'P 1'
#
loop_
_entity.id
_entity.type
_entity.pdbx_description
1 polymer ?
#
loop_
_entity_poly.entity_id
_entity_poly.type
_entity_poly.pdbx_seq_one_letter_code
_entity_poly.pdbx_strand_id
1 'polypeptide(L)'
;TDYVYPRTTNNIPESYLQQKGIAKEDIFVNYTPFGHSDWSKIVADVKALGADGKKVGVISTINGDANIGFYKELAAAGISADDIPVVAFSVGEEELSGLDTSNLVGHLAAWNYFMSSATPENATFISTWKAFIGDEERVTNDRMEATYIGLNMWVQAVEAAGTTDTDPVATAMIGQKVP
;
A
#
# COMPACT_ATOMS: atom_id res chain seq x y z
N THR A 1 6.62 -8.49 -3.98
CA THR A 1 8.06 -8.32 -3.72
C THR A 1 8.53 -9.39 -2.72
N ASP A 2 9.81 -9.78 -2.74
CA ASP A 2 10.34 -10.86 -1.89
C ASP A 2 11.14 -10.31 -0.70
N TYR A 3 10.48 -10.12 0.45
CA TYR A 3 11.11 -9.83 1.75
C TYR A 3 10.10 -10.04 2.90
N VAL A 4 10.47 -9.68 4.13
CA VAL A 4 9.70 -10.01 5.34
C VAL A 4 8.25 -9.55 5.31
N TYR A 5 7.99 -8.31 4.85
CA TYR A 5 6.63 -7.78 4.83
C TYR A 5 5.68 -8.57 3.89
N PRO A 6 5.97 -8.76 2.58
CA PRO A 6 5.08 -9.53 1.72
C PRO A 6 4.94 -10.99 2.16
N ARG A 7 6.01 -11.61 2.65
CA ARG A 7 5.95 -12.99 3.13
C ARG A 7 5.04 -13.13 4.36
N THR A 8 5.15 -12.20 5.31
CA THR A 8 4.30 -12.19 6.51
C THR A 8 2.86 -11.83 6.14
N THR A 9 2.68 -10.78 5.32
CA THR A 9 1.36 -10.34 4.91
C THR A 9 0.62 -11.43 4.13
N ASN A 10 1.27 -12.11 3.19
CA ASN A 10 0.62 -13.15 2.38
C ASN A 10 0.16 -14.37 3.19
N ASN A 11 0.81 -14.68 4.31
CA ASN A 11 0.34 -15.74 5.19
C ASN A 11 -1.04 -15.45 5.80
N ILE A 12 -1.39 -14.18 6.02
CA ILE A 12 -2.66 -13.76 6.60
C ILE A 12 -3.83 -14.03 5.63
N PRO A 13 -3.84 -13.47 4.39
CA PRO A 13 -4.90 -13.76 3.42
C PRO A 13 -4.92 -15.23 3.00
N GLU A 14 -3.78 -15.94 2.89
CA GLU A 14 -3.79 -17.37 2.62
C GLU A 14 -4.55 -18.13 3.69
N SER A 15 -4.25 -17.87 4.97
CA SER A 15 -4.97 -18.50 6.10
C SER A 15 -6.46 -18.12 6.10
N TYR A 16 -6.77 -16.85 5.84
CA TYR A 16 -8.16 -16.38 5.78
C TYR A 16 -8.95 -17.04 4.65
N LEU A 17 -8.38 -17.13 3.45
CA LEU A 17 -9.03 -17.76 2.29
C LEU A 17 -9.30 -19.23 2.55
N GLN A 18 -8.36 -19.97 3.15
CA GLN A 18 -8.57 -21.36 3.54
C GLN A 18 -9.70 -21.52 4.56
N GLN A 19 -9.79 -20.62 5.57
CA GLN A 19 -10.91 -20.59 6.52
C GLN A 19 -12.26 -20.30 5.85
N LYS A 20 -12.24 -19.59 4.71
CA LYS A 20 -13.44 -19.36 3.89
C LYS A 20 -13.74 -20.49 2.90
N GLY A 21 -12.98 -21.58 2.92
CA GLY A 21 -13.21 -22.77 2.12
C GLY A 21 -12.53 -22.77 0.75
N ILE A 22 -11.62 -21.82 0.49
CA ILE A 22 -10.78 -21.87 -0.71
C ILE A 22 -9.70 -22.94 -0.49
N ALA A 23 -9.61 -23.88 -1.41
CA ALA A 23 -8.62 -24.94 -1.36
C ALA A 23 -7.20 -24.40 -1.55
N LYS A 24 -6.23 -25.01 -0.88
CA LYS A 24 -4.84 -24.53 -0.96
C LYS A 24 -4.27 -24.56 -2.38
N GLU A 25 -4.67 -25.54 -3.16
CA GLU A 25 -4.31 -25.69 -4.58
C GLU A 25 -4.88 -24.61 -5.50
N ASP A 26 -5.89 -23.86 -5.03
CA ASP A 26 -6.45 -22.70 -5.74
C ASP A 26 -5.83 -21.37 -5.30
N ILE A 27 -4.85 -21.40 -4.39
CA ILE A 27 -4.13 -20.22 -3.90
C ILE A 27 -2.70 -20.23 -4.48
N PHE A 28 -2.43 -19.31 -5.40
CA PHE A 28 -1.14 -19.18 -6.06
C PHE A 28 -0.37 -18.02 -5.45
N VAL A 29 0.85 -18.29 -4.96
CA VAL A 29 1.72 -17.27 -4.37
C VAL A 29 2.96 -17.11 -5.24
N ASN A 30 3.27 -15.88 -5.63
CA ASN A 30 4.46 -15.53 -6.40
C ASN A 30 5.23 -14.41 -5.70
N TYR A 31 6.55 -14.52 -5.71
CA TYR A 31 7.44 -13.49 -5.16
C TYR A 31 8.41 -13.02 -6.24
N THR A 32 8.63 -11.72 -6.32
CA THR A 32 9.56 -11.09 -7.25
C THR A 32 10.65 -10.33 -6.49
N PRO A 33 11.87 -10.21 -7.01
CA PRO A 33 12.90 -9.39 -6.39
C PRO A 33 12.50 -7.91 -6.40
N PHE A 34 13.18 -7.11 -5.58
CA PHE A 34 13.06 -5.65 -5.68
C PHE A 34 13.48 -5.18 -7.08
N GLY A 35 12.77 -4.17 -7.61
CA GLY A 35 13.04 -3.63 -8.94
C GLY A 35 12.61 -4.55 -10.10
N HIS A 36 11.79 -5.57 -9.83
CA HIS A 36 11.25 -6.42 -10.89
C HIS A 36 10.45 -5.59 -11.90
N SER A 37 10.72 -5.78 -13.18
CA SER A 37 10.16 -4.97 -14.26
C SER A 37 9.45 -5.76 -15.37
N ASP A 38 9.72 -7.06 -15.52
CA ASP A 38 9.06 -7.92 -16.51
C ASP A 38 7.88 -8.68 -15.88
N TRP A 39 6.70 -8.12 -16.03
CA TRP A 39 5.46 -8.65 -15.47
C TRP A 39 4.68 -9.55 -16.43
N SER A 40 5.12 -9.69 -17.69
CA SER A 40 4.39 -10.35 -18.77
C SER A 40 4.00 -11.79 -18.41
N LYS A 41 4.94 -12.56 -17.85
CA LYS A 41 4.65 -13.94 -17.44
C LYS A 41 3.66 -14.00 -16.29
N ILE A 42 3.83 -13.18 -15.25
CA ILE A 42 2.95 -13.19 -14.07
C ILE A 42 1.54 -12.80 -14.46
N VAL A 43 1.38 -11.76 -15.28
CA VAL A 43 0.07 -11.31 -15.76
C VAL A 43 -0.57 -12.35 -16.69
N ALA A 44 0.21 -13.03 -17.54
CA ALA A 44 -0.30 -14.14 -18.35
C ALA A 44 -0.77 -15.31 -17.46
N ASP A 45 -0.03 -15.66 -16.42
CA ASP A 45 -0.44 -16.70 -15.45
C ASP A 45 -1.74 -16.31 -14.73
N VAL A 46 -1.86 -15.04 -14.28
CA VAL A 46 -3.09 -14.49 -13.67
C VAL A 46 -4.28 -14.60 -14.62
N LYS A 47 -4.09 -14.22 -15.89
CA LYS A 47 -5.14 -14.32 -16.91
C LYS A 47 -5.56 -15.78 -17.17
N ALA A 48 -4.59 -16.69 -17.18
CA ALA A 48 -4.84 -18.12 -17.38
C ALA A 48 -5.65 -18.73 -16.22
N LEU A 49 -5.46 -18.25 -14.98
CA LEU A 49 -6.26 -18.70 -13.83
C LEU A 49 -7.76 -18.35 -13.99
N GLY A 50 -8.08 -17.23 -14.65
CA GLY A 50 -9.45 -16.81 -14.97
C GLY A 50 -10.05 -17.48 -16.20
N ALA A 51 -9.30 -18.33 -16.92
CA ALA A 51 -9.84 -19.11 -18.02
C ALA A 51 -10.93 -20.06 -17.52
N ASP A 52 -11.77 -20.52 -18.41
CA ASP A 52 -12.89 -21.46 -18.10
C ASP A 52 -13.97 -20.89 -17.16
N GLY A 53 -14.06 -19.55 -17.05
CA GLY A 53 -15.10 -18.87 -16.27
C GLY A 53 -14.90 -18.93 -14.75
N LYS A 54 -13.71 -19.31 -14.28
CA LYS A 54 -13.37 -19.24 -12.86
C LYS A 54 -13.29 -17.79 -12.40
N LYS A 55 -13.86 -17.50 -11.21
CA LYS A 55 -13.67 -16.21 -10.55
C LYS A 55 -12.29 -16.18 -9.92
N VAL A 56 -11.48 -15.21 -10.31
CA VAL A 56 -10.13 -14.98 -9.81
C VAL A 56 -10.04 -13.57 -9.23
N GLY A 57 -9.25 -13.41 -8.20
CA GLY A 57 -8.84 -12.11 -7.65
C GLY A 57 -7.35 -12.13 -7.35
N VAL A 58 -6.72 -10.98 -7.39
CA VAL A 58 -5.31 -10.81 -7.05
C VAL A 58 -5.18 -10.06 -5.76
N ILE A 59 -4.40 -10.59 -4.81
CA ILE A 59 -3.93 -9.87 -3.63
C ILE A 59 -2.49 -9.45 -3.90
N SER A 60 -2.25 -8.14 -3.99
CA SER A 60 -0.95 -7.60 -4.34
C SER A 60 -0.22 -7.04 -3.11
N THR A 61 0.98 -7.56 -2.88
CA THR A 61 1.96 -7.05 -1.92
C THR A 61 3.23 -6.57 -2.61
N ILE A 62 3.07 -6.04 -3.82
CA ILE A 62 4.14 -5.40 -4.58
C ILE A 62 4.44 -4.04 -3.95
N ASN A 63 5.72 -3.66 -3.84
CA ASN A 63 6.13 -2.39 -3.24
C ASN A 63 6.84 -1.47 -4.23
N GLY A 64 6.60 -0.17 -4.06
CA GLY A 64 7.26 0.91 -4.79
C GLY A 64 7.00 0.88 -6.30
N ASP A 65 7.98 1.32 -7.08
CA ASP A 65 7.87 1.54 -8.53
C ASP A 65 7.53 0.29 -9.34
N ALA A 66 7.74 -0.91 -8.78
CA ALA A 66 7.34 -2.16 -9.40
C ALA A 66 5.82 -2.26 -9.65
N ASN A 67 5.00 -1.54 -8.86
CA ASN A 67 3.56 -1.41 -9.10
C ASN A 67 3.24 -0.79 -10.45
N ILE A 68 4.04 0.21 -10.89
CA ILE A 68 3.84 0.87 -12.17
C ILE A 68 3.91 -0.13 -13.32
N GLY A 69 4.95 -0.98 -13.32
CA GLY A 69 5.12 -2.02 -14.33
C GLY A 69 3.99 -3.05 -14.31
N PHE A 70 3.60 -3.49 -13.12
CA PHE A 70 2.53 -4.47 -12.94
C PHE A 70 1.18 -3.97 -13.50
N TYR A 71 0.76 -2.76 -13.12
CA TYR A 71 -0.51 -2.21 -13.60
C TYR A 71 -0.50 -1.87 -15.09
N LYS A 72 0.64 -1.42 -15.65
CA LYS A 72 0.79 -1.25 -17.10
C LYS A 72 0.58 -2.56 -17.85
N GLU A 73 1.16 -3.64 -17.35
CA GLU A 73 1.03 -4.96 -17.97
C GLU A 73 -0.40 -5.52 -17.84
N LEU A 74 -1.07 -5.33 -16.69
CA LEU A 74 -2.49 -5.67 -16.52
C LEU A 74 -3.36 -4.97 -17.57
N ALA A 75 -3.16 -3.66 -17.74
CA ALA A 75 -3.88 -2.87 -18.73
C ALA A 75 -3.59 -3.35 -20.16
N ALA A 76 -2.31 -3.62 -20.49
CA ALA A 76 -1.91 -4.14 -21.79
C ALA A 76 -2.52 -5.51 -22.09
N ALA A 77 -2.70 -6.35 -21.07
CA ALA A 77 -3.36 -7.66 -21.20
C ALA A 77 -4.89 -7.56 -21.28
N GLY A 78 -5.45 -6.34 -21.14
CA GLY A 78 -6.90 -6.10 -21.18
C GLY A 78 -7.63 -6.65 -19.95
N ILE A 79 -6.94 -6.76 -18.80
CA ILE A 79 -7.55 -7.22 -17.54
C ILE A 79 -8.14 -6.02 -16.82
N SER A 80 -9.43 -6.05 -16.59
CA SER A 80 -10.20 -5.06 -15.83
C SER A 80 -10.52 -5.57 -14.42
N ALA A 81 -10.96 -4.66 -13.55
CA ALA A 81 -11.43 -5.04 -12.22
C ALA A 81 -12.73 -5.87 -12.26
N ASP A 82 -13.52 -5.76 -13.31
CA ASP A 82 -14.72 -6.57 -13.50
C ASP A 82 -14.36 -8.03 -13.83
N ASP A 83 -13.22 -8.24 -14.50
CA ASP A 83 -12.74 -9.57 -14.86
C ASP A 83 -11.95 -10.20 -13.70
N ILE A 84 -10.88 -9.53 -13.28
CA ILE A 84 -9.94 -10.00 -12.23
C ILE A 84 -9.60 -8.82 -11.31
N PRO A 85 -10.37 -8.59 -10.24
CA PRO A 85 -10.08 -7.51 -9.31
C PRO A 85 -8.74 -7.70 -8.60
N VAL A 86 -8.02 -6.60 -8.42
CA VAL A 86 -6.80 -6.54 -7.60
C VAL A 86 -7.11 -5.83 -6.29
N VAL A 87 -6.68 -6.39 -5.17
CA VAL A 87 -6.62 -5.72 -3.87
C VAL A 87 -5.15 -5.51 -3.52
N ALA A 88 -4.69 -4.27 -3.50
CA ALA A 88 -3.30 -3.92 -3.21
C ALA A 88 -3.13 -3.46 -1.75
N PHE A 89 -2.02 -3.89 -1.13
CA PHE A 89 -1.66 -3.50 0.24
C PHE A 89 -0.45 -2.53 0.31
N SER A 90 -0.05 -1.97 -0.81
CA SER A 90 1.08 -1.04 -0.91
C SER A 90 0.92 -0.10 -2.11
N VAL A 91 -0.28 0.43 -2.32
CA VAL A 91 -0.58 1.39 -3.39
C VAL A 91 -1.37 2.55 -2.82
N GLY A 92 -0.85 3.73 -2.98
CA GLY A 92 -1.51 5.01 -2.71
C GLY A 92 -1.41 5.94 -3.92
N GLU A 93 -1.68 7.22 -3.72
CA GLU A 93 -1.71 8.19 -4.80
C GLU A 93 -0.33 8.37 -5.48
N GLU A 94 0.77 8.19 -4.73
CA GLU A 94 2.12 8.33 -5.29
C GLU A 94 2.42 7.22 -6.31
N GLU A 95 2.06 5.98 -6.01
CA GLU A 95 2.26 4.85 -6.91
C GLU A 95 1.41 4.95 -8.19
N LEU A 96 0.31 5.72 -8.14
CA LEU A 96 -0.55 5.97 -9.29
C LEU A 96 -0.04 7.11 -10.17
N SER A 97 0.86 7.96 -9.66
CA SER A 97 1.42 9.06 -10.44
C SER A 97 2.20 8.52 -11.64
N GLY A 98 1.91 9.07 -12.83
CA GLY A 98 2.53 8.61 -14.07
C GLY A 98 1.93 7.34 -14.68
N LEU A 99 0.78 6.86 -14.16
CA LEU A 99 -0.03 5.82 -14.77
C LEU A 99 -1.26 6.43 -15.48
N ASP A 100 -1.69 5.80 -16.56
CA ASP A 100 -3.06 5.96 -17.03
C ASP A 100 -3.99 5.18 -16.08
N THR A 101 -4.69 5.91 -15.21
CA THR A 101 -5.56 5.32 -14.19
C THR A 101 -6.93 4.91 -14.71
N SER A 102 -7.25 5.19 -15.97
CA SER A 102 -8.55 4.83 -16.56
C SER A 102 -8.84 3.32 -16.49
N ASN A 103 -7.80 2.51 -16.66
CA ASN A 103 -7.88 1.05 -16.58
C ASN A 103 -7.79 0.49 -15.16
N LEU A 104 -7.63 1.35 -14.14
CA LEU A 104 -7.51 0.93 -12.74
C LEU A 104 -8.81 1.08 -11.95
N VAL A 105 -9.83 1.68 -12.56
CA VAL A 105 -11.13 1.89 -11.94
C VAL A 105 -11.74 0.56 -11.52
N GLY A 106 -12.12 0.46 -10.24
CA GLY A 106 -12.71 -0.76 -9.66
C GLY A 106 -11.71 -1.67 -8.94
N HIS A 107 -10.40 -1.55 -9.17
CA HIS A 107 -9.42 -2.18 -8.31
C HIS A 107 -9.40 -1.51 -6.93
N LEU A 108 -8.97 -2.22 -5.91
CA LEU A 108 -9.03 -1.80 -4.52
C LEU A 108 -7.63 -1.64 -3.94
N ALA A 109 -7.47 -0.71 -3.01
CA ALA A 109 -6.30 -0.58 -2.17
C ALA A 109 -6.71 -0.56 -0.70
N ALA A 110 -5.90 -1.19 0.14
CA ALA A 110 -6.02 -1.13 1.60
C ALA A 110 -4.66 -0.70 2.16
N TRP A 111 -4.65 0.45 2.81
CA TRP A 111 -3.45 1.07 3.36
C TRP A 111 -3.79 1.85 4.63
N ASN A 112 -2.78 2.32 5.36
CA ASN A 112 -3.01 3.09 6.59
C ASN A 112 -3.37 4.55 6.31
N TYR A 113 -2.88 5.10 5.20
CA TYR A 113 -3.07 6.49 4.82
C TYR A 113 -3.35 6.64 3.32
N PHE A 114 -4.26 7.54 2.99
CA PHE A 114 -4.50 8.07 1.65
C PHE A 114 -4.56 9.59 1.68
N MET A 115 -3.86 10.25 0.76
CA MET A 115 -3.89 11.71 0.63
C MET A 115 -5.32 12.24 0.42
N SER A 116 -6.18 11.46 -0.24
CA SER A 116 -7.59 11.77 -0.49
C SER A 116 -8.50 11.65 0.75
N SER A 117 -7.97 11.24 1.90
CA SER A 117 -8.77 11.18 3.15
C SER A 117 -9.24 12.56 3.59
N ALA A 118 -10.57 12.73 3.73
CA ALA A 118 -11.19 14.02 4.01
C ALA A 118 -11.27 14.31 5.52
N THR A 119 -10.11 14.53 6.16
CA THR A 119 -10.05 15.00 7.55
C THR A 119 -9.35 16.35 7.66
N PRO A 120 -9.69 17.19 8.65
CA PRO A 120 -9.02 18.48 8.87
C PRO A 120 -7.51 18.33 9.12
N GLU A 121 -7.12 17.28 9.83
CA GLU A 121 -5.73 16.98 10.18
C GLU A 121 -4.93 16.66 8.92
N ASN A 122 -5.48 15.84 8.03
CA ASN A 122 -4.86 15.54 6.74
C ASN A 122 -4.74 16.78 5.86
N ALA A 123 -5.76 17.61 5.80
CA ALA A 123 -5.70 18.88 5.06
C ALA A 123 -4.56 19.78 5.56
N THR A 124 -4.38 19.85 6.88
CA THR A 124 -3.29 20.59 7.52
C THR A 124 -1.93 19.99 7.19
N PHE A 125 -1.79 18.68 7.30
CA PHE A 125 -0.55 17.96 6.94
C PHE A 125 -0.16 18.23 5.48
N ILE A 126 -1.11 18.04 4.54
CA ILE A 126 -0.87 18.24 3.10
C ILE A 126 -0.44 19.68 2.81
N SER A 127 -1.17 20.67 3.35
CA SER A 127 -0.86 22.08 3.09
C SER A 127 0.50 22.48 3.66
N THR A 128 0.83 22.00 4.86
CA THR A 128 2.14 22.25 5.50
C THR A 128 3.27 21.61 4.70
N TRP A 129 3.08 20.38 4.25
CA TRP A 129 4.05 19.66 3.42
C TRP A 129 4.31 20.39 2.11
N LYS A 130 3.25 20.71 1.35
CA LYS A 130 3.36 21.41 0.07
C LYS A 130 4.05 22.77 0.19
N ALA A 131 3.69 23.53 1.22
CA ALA A 131 4.32 24.82 1.50
C ALA A 131 5.82 24.65 1.84
N PHE A 132 6.18 23.61 2.59
CA PHE A 132 7.57 23.35 2.96
C PHE A 132 8.45 22.97 1.76
N ILE A 133 7.94 22.12 0.86
CA ILE A 133 8.70 21.69 -0.32
C ILE A 133 8.61 22.68 -1.49
N GLY A 134 7.65 23.61 -1.48
CA GLY A 134 7.41 24.56 -2.57
C GLY A 134 6.86 23.93 -3.85
N ASP A 135 6.15 22.81 -3.73
CA ASP A 135 5.57 22.05 -4.85
C ASP A 135 4.12 21.67 -4.57
N GLU A 136 3.19 22.34 -5.26
CA GLU A 136 1.75 22.12 -5.09
C GLU A 136 1.24 20.83 -5.75
N GLU A 137 1.99 20.28 -6.70
CA GLU A 137 1.60 19.05 -7.41
C GLU A 137 2.07 17.77 -6.70
N ARG A 138 3.00 17.91 -5.74
CA ARG A 138 3.53 16.75 -5.02
C ARG A 138 2.46 16.11 -4.15
N VAL A 139 2.32 14.79 -4.28
CA VAL A 139 1.44 13.98 -3.43
C VAL A 139 2.13 13.54 -2.14
N THR A 140 1.34 13.34 -1.09
CA THR A 140 1.79 12.71 0.16
C THR A 140 1.52 11.21 0.13
N ASN A 141 2.25 10.45 0.94
CA ASN A 141 2.07 9.01 1.06
C ASN A 141 2.08 8.56 2.53
N ASP A 142 1.73 7.29 2.76
CA ASP A 142 1.69 6.65 4.07
C ASP A 142 2.97 6.84 4.90
N ARG A 143 4.14 6.68 4.28
CA ARG A 143 5.43 6.79 4.98
C ARG A 143 5.75 8.23 5.40
N MET A 144 5.35 9.20 4.62
CA MET A 144 5.50 10.62 4.94
C MET A 144 4.62 10.99 6.13
N GLU A 145 3.36 10.59 6.11
CA GLU A 145 2.40 10.82 7.19
C GLU A 145 2.83 10.13 8.48
N ALA A 146 3.19 8.86 8.43
CA ALA A 146 3.66 8.10 9.58
C ALA A 146 4.93 8.72 10.21
N THR A 147 5.84 9.24 9.38
CA THR A 147 7.05 9.94 9.87
C THR A 147 6.69 11.26 10.55
N TYR A 148 5.77 12.02 9.97
CA TYR A 148 5.26 13.28 10.55
C TYR A 148 4.58 13.05 11.90
N ILE A 149 3.69 12.06 11.98
CA ILE A 149 3.04 11.65 13.25
C ILE A 149 4.09 11.21 14.27
N GLY A 150 5.00 10.33 13.89
CA GLY A 150 6.03 9.80 14.79
C GLY A 150 6.92 10.89 15.38
N LEU A 151 7.30 11.89 14.58
CA LEU A 151 8.06 13.04 15.06
C LEU A 151 7.24 13.90 16.03
N ASN A 152 5.98 14.19 15.72
CA ASN A 152 5.13 14.96 16.62
C ASN A 152 4.89 14.25 17.95
N MET A 153 4.71 12.92 17.93
CA MET A 153 4.64 12.10 19.14
C MET A 153 5.89 12.23 19.98
N TRP A 154 7.05 12.16 19.35
CA TRP A 154 8.32 12.29 20.05
C TRP A 154 8.49 13.68 20.67
N VAL A 155 8.18 14.76 19.94
CA VAL A 155 8.23 16.13 20.44
C VAL A 155 7.34 16.30 21.67
N GLN A 156 6.08 15.89 21.60
CA GLN A 156 5.16 15.93 22.73
C GLN A 156 5.67 15.13 23.94
N ALA A 157 6.27 13.98 23.70
CA ALA A 157 6.85 13.16 24.76
C ALA A 157 8.05 13.82 25.43
N VAL A 158 8.93 14.46 24.66
CA VAL A 158 10.07 15.23 25.18
C VAL A 158 9.59 16.41 26.03
N GLU A 159 8.61 17.14 25.54
CA GLU A 159 8.02 18.25 26.30
C GLU A 159 7.39 17.78 27.62
N ALA A 160 6.66 16.68 27.60
CA ALA A 160 6.03 16.11 28.78
C ALA A 160 7.04 15.52 29.77
N ALA A 161 8.12 14.88 29.29
CA ALA A 161 9.17 14.32 30.11
C ALA A 161 10.16 15.35 30.64
N GLY A 162 10.28 16.52 29.99
CA GLY A 162 11.26 17.56 30.32
C GLY A 162 12.72 17.14 30.03
N THR A 163 12.94 16.10 29.26
CA THR A 163 14.25 15.54 28.89
C THR A 163 14.18 14.82 27.55
N THR A 164 15.34 14.60 26.93
CA THR A 164 15.49 13.76 25.72
C THR A 164 15.99 12.35 26.03
N ASP A 165 16.09 11.97 27.30
CA ASP A 165 16.51 10.62 27.69
C ASP A 165 15.48 9.58 27.26
N THR A 166 15.94 8.42 26.78
CA THR A 166 15.11 7.42 26.12
C THR A 166 13.98 6.90 27.02
N ASP A 167 14.27 6.48 28.25
CA ASP A 167 13.28 5.84 29.11
C ASP A 167 12.14 6.77 29.56
N PRO A 168 12.42 8.02 30.02
CA PRO A 168 11.36 8.98 30.33
C PRO A 168 10.52 9.33 29.10
N VAL A 169 11.15 9.55 27.93
CA VAL A 169 10.44 9.86 26.69
C VAL A 169 9.56 8.69 26.25
N ALA A 170 10.09 7.47 26.22
CA ALA A 170 9.33 6.28 25.89
C ALA A 170 8.11 6.09 26.81
N THR A 171 8.28 6.36 28.12
CA THR A 171 7.19 6.32 29.10
C THR A 171 6.13 7.38 28.79
N ALA A 172 6.54 8.59 28.45
CA ALA A 172 5.65 9.71 28.12
C ALA A 172 4.89 9.52 26.78
N MET A 173 5.38 8.66 25.89
CA MET A 173 4.68 8.31 24.64
C MET A 173 3.45 7.43 24.88
N ILE A 174 3.39 6.71 25.99
CA ILE A 174 2.29 5.78 26.25
C ILE A 174 0.97 6.54 26.45
N GLY A 175 -0.02 6.23 25.63
CA GLY A 175 -1.35 6.83 25.73
C GLY A 175 -1.47 8.22 25.13
N GLN A 176 -0.44 8.72 24.43
CA GLN A 176 -0.56 9.98 23.68
C GLN A 176 -1.65 9.90 22.63
N LYS A 177 -2.24 11.05 22.36
CA LYS A 177 -3.12 11.28 21.21
C LYS A 177 -2.47 12.33 20.33
N VAL A 178 -2.26 11.96 19.08
CA VAL A 178 -1.78 12.84 18.03
C VAL A 178 -2.90 13.04 17.04
N PRO A 179 -3.16 14.25 16.58
CA PRO A 179 -4.19 14.51 15.57
C PRO A 179 -3.83 13.87 14.24
#